data_83e0c67d52a622b52a1526715d76caa7
#
_entry.id   83e0c67d52a622b52a1526715d76caa7
#
_cell.length_a   1.000
_cell.length_b   1.000
_cell.length_c   1.000
_cell.angle_alpha   90.00
_cell.angle_beta   90.00
_cell.angle_gamma   90.00
#
_symmetry.space_group_name_H-M   'P 1'
#
loop_
_entity.id
_entity.type
_entity.pdbx_description
1 polymer ?
#
loop_
_entity_poly.entity_id
_entity_poly.type
_entity_poly.pdbx_seq_one_letter_code
_entity_poly.pdbx_strand_id
1 'polypeptide(L)'
;MPELPEVETVRDGLDRLVVGATVRDVEVFREYSVRRHDGGPDSFRDQLAGRRLAAAVRRGKFLWLPLTEPGPQPGPNPPVEPAVPVEPAAPVEPSALAETRPAAALLAHLGMSGQLLVRGATASEVPAQSAPEPTGSALDASALDASTRAAPAPAVDPAIAVDAVTDDQAAPTPTPYGAASPEDDWKHPHLRVRLHLDDAPSGARYLDFVDQRTFGHLSVQDLVPDGTSATVPAGYGSDLPVLPEPVAHIARDLLDPNLDLDALVSRVRRRRTQVKRALLDQTVVSGVGNIYADEALWRAQVHWARATDKLRAVDVRRVLDSAAEVMREALVQGGTSFDELYVNVNGQSGYFDRSLAVYGRENEECRRCGALVRRDAFMNRSSFSCPVCQPRPRGL
;
A
#
# COMPACT_ATOMS: atom_id res chain seq x y z
N MET A 1 -1.10 -6.68 9.73
CA MET A 1 -0.82 -5.22 9.60
C MET A 1 -0.48 -5.00 8.15
N PRO A 2 -1.15 -4.09 7.46
CA PRO A 2 -0.88 -3.83 6.06
C PRO A 2 0.61 -3.52 5.86
N GLU A 3 1.16 -4.02 4.80
CA GLU A 3 2.51 -3.73 4.34
C GLU A 3 2.41 -2.72 3.19
N LEU A 4 3.50 -2.43 2.50
CA LEU A 4 3.48 -1.39 1.48
C LEU A 4 2.47 -1.64 0.34
N PRO A 5 2.35 -2.85 -0.24
CA PRO A 5 1.44 -3.07 -1.36
C PRO A 5 -0.03 -2.81 -1.00
N GLU A 6 -0.46 -3.20 0.20
CA GLU A 6 -1.83 -2.96 0.66
C GLU A 6 -2.10 -1.45 0.84
N VAL A 7 -1.13 -0.72 1.41
CA VAL A 7 -1.25 0.74 1.58
C VAL A 7 -1.22 1.46 0.24
N GLU A 8 -0.40 1.00 -0.72
CA GLU A 8 -0.37 1.59 -2.06
C GLU A 8 -1.68 1.37 -2.82
N THR A 9 -2.29 0.19 -2.71
CA THR A 9 -3.59 -0.08 -3.32
C THR A 9 -4.67 0.89 -2.78
N VAL A 10 -4.64 1.18 -1.47
CA VAL A 10 -5.54 2.18 -0.87
C VAL A 10 -5.20 3.59 -1.36
N ARG A 11 -3.91 3.99 -1.36
CA ARG A 11 -3.47 5.30 -1.84
C ARG A 11 -3.95 5.57 -3.28
N ASP A 12 -3.70 4.60 -4.18
CA ASP A 12 -4.09 4.71 -5.58
C ASP A 12 -5.61 4.85 -5.75
N GLY A 13 -6.38 4.09 -4.97
CA GLY A 13 -7.83 4.22 -4.95
C GLY A 13 -8.31 5.60 -4.47
N LEU A 14 -7.69 6.14 -3.41
CA LEU A 14 -8.01 7.49 -2.92
C LEU A 14 -7.61 8.56 -3.93
N ASP A 15 -6.47 8.42 -4.57
CA ASP A 15 -5.98 9.34 -5.60
C ASP A 15 -7.00 9.51 -6.73
N ARG A 16 -7.54 8.40 -7.21
CA ARG A 16 -8.53 8.38 -8.29
C ARG A 16 -9.92 8.84 -7.87
N LEU A 17 -10.31 8.61 -6.62
CA LEU A 17 -11.71 8.74 -6.22
C LEU A 17 -12.01 9.96 -5.34
N VAL A 18 -11.07 10.41 -4.51
CA VAL A 18 -11.34 11.48 -3.54
C VAL A 18 -10.38 12.67 -3.61
N VAL A 19 -9.26 12.56 -4.31
CA VAL A 19 -8.37 13.71 -4.50
C VAL A 19 -9.10 14.78 -5.30
N GLY A 20 -9.05 16.02 -4.82
CA GLY A 20 -9.80 17.15 -5.35
C GLY A 20 -11.13 17.42 -4.64
N ALA A 21 -11.64 16.48 -3.84
CA ALA A 21 -12.85 16.69 -3.05
C ALA A 21 -12.62 17.67 -1.89
N THR A 22 -13.69 18.35 -1.51
CA THR A 22 -13.75 19.20 -0.30
C THR A 22 -14.45 18.44 0.83
N VAL A 23 -13.87 18.43 2.01
CA VAL A 23 -14.50 17.87 3.21
C VAL A 23 -15.56 18.85 3.70
N ARG A 24 -16.86 18.50 3.52
CA ARG A 24 -17.96 19.33 3.97
C ARG A 24 -18.17 19.23 5.47
N ASP A 25 -18.13 18.02 6.02
CA ASP A 25 -18.39 17.71 7.43
C ASP A 25 -17.71 16.42 7.84
N VAL A 26 -17.54 16.18 9.15
CA VAL A 26 -16.90 15.00 9.71
C VAL A 26 -17.69 14.43 10.88
N GLU A 27 -18.10 13.17 10.79
CA GLU A 27 -18.69 12.43 11.89
C GLU A 27 -17.66 11.52 12.55
N VAL A 28 -17.43 11.68 13.85
CA VAL A 28 -16.59 10.80 14.68
C VAL A 28 -17.48 9.93 15.54
N PHE A 29 -17.64 8.64 15.18
CA PHE A 29 -18.44 7.66 15.92
C PHE A 29 -17.68 7.02 17.08
N ARG A 30 -16.34 7.07 17.04
CA ARG A 30 -15.49 6.55 18.08
C ARG A 30 -14.27 7.45 18.29
N GLU A 31 -14.26 8.18 19.39
CA GLU A 31 -13.20 9.16 19.72
C GLU A 31 -11.80 8.53 19.77
N TYR A 32 -11.69 7.27 20.20
CA TYR A 32 -10.43 6.53 20.24
C TYR A 32 -9.77 6.43 18.86
N SER A 33 -10.54 6.55 17.78
CA SER A 33 -10.00 6.52 16.41
C SER A 33 -9.30 7.81 15.99
N VAL A 34 -9.46 8.88 16.75
CA VAL A 34 -8.72 10.15 16.57
C VAL A 34 -7.80 10.47 17.76
N ARG A 35 -7.46 9.48 18.60
CA ARG A 35 -6.64 9.62 19.82
C ARG A 35 -5.24 10.21 19.62
N ARG A 36 -4.75 10.28 18.41
CA ARG A 36 -3.44 10.86 18.03
C ARG A 36 -3.56 12.28 17.48
N HIS A 37 -4.78 12.79 17.40
CA HIS A 37 -5.03 14.17 17.02
C HIS A 37 -5.05 15.06 18.27
N ASP A 38 -4.27 16.12 18.23
CA ASP A 38 -4.22 17.10 19.32
C ASP A 38 -5.50 17.93 19.35
N GLY A 39 -6.11 18.09 20.54
CA GLY A 39 -7.36 18.82 20.71
C GLY A 39 -8.63 17.98 20.58
N GLY A 40 -8.51 16.65 20.34
CA GLY A 40 -9.62 15.71 20.35
C GLY A 40 -10.58 15.80 19.14
N PRO A 41 -11.78 15.17 19.26
CA PRO A 41 -12.69 15.02 18.11
C PRO A 41 -13.22 16.32 17.54
N ASP A 42 -13.45 17.34 18.36
CA ASP A 42 -13.99 18.62 17.90
C ASP A 42 -12.94 19.39 17.09
N SER A 43 -11.71 19.47 17.60
CA SER A 43 -10.59 20.04 16.86
C SER A 43 -10.32 19.29 15.54
N PHE A 44 -10.48 17.96 15.53
CA PHE A 44 -10.34 17.14 14.32
C PHE A 44 -11.38 17.51 13.25
N ARG A 45 -12.64 17.72 13.67
CA ARG A 45 -13.71 18.17 12.76
C ARG A 45 -13.42 19.56 12.20
N ASP A 46 -13.09 20.50 13.09
CA ASP A 46 -12.86 21.92 12.74
C ASP A 46 -11.69 22.07 11.76
N GLN A 47 -10.62 21.28 11.92
CA GLN A 47 -9.45 21.35 11.07
C GLN A 47 -9.66 20.70 9.68
N LEU A 48 -10.65 19.83 9.53
CA LEU A 48 -10.97 19.17 8.27
C LEU A 48 -12.10 19.85 7.50
N ALA A 49 -13.09 20.41 8.20
CA ALA A 49 -14.24 21.03 7.56
C ALA A 49 -13.81 22.19 6.65
N GLY A 50 -14.31 22.18 5.42
CA GLY A 50 -13.98 23.16 4.39
C GLY A 50 -12.62 22.93 3.70
N ARG A 51 -11.81 21.95 4.10
CA ARG A 51 -10.51 21.69 3.48
C ARG A 51 -10.65 20.80 2.25
N ARG A 52 -9.76 21.03 1.27
CA ARG A 52 -9.67 20.21 0.06
C ARG A 52 -8.57 19.16 0.21
N LEU A 53 -8.83 17.94 -0.23
CA LEU A 53 -7.87 16.82 -0.31
C LEU A 53 -7.01 17.01 -1.57
N ALA A 54 -5.77 17.48 -1.42
CA ALA A 54 -4.94 17.91 -2.54
C ALA A 54 -4.22 16.76 -3.26
N ALA A 55 -3.88 15.69 -2.55
CA ALA A 55 -3.19 14.52 -3.06
C ALA A 55 -3.44 13.32 -2.14
N ALA A 56 -3.12 12.10 -2.61
CA ALA A 56 -2.99 10.92 -1.76
C ALA A 56 -1.53 10.47 -1.77
N VAL A 57 -0.86 10.55 -0.63
CA VAL A 57 0.60 10.39 -0.53
C VAL A 57 0.95 9.27 0.45
N ARG A 58 1.96 8.48 0.09
CA ARG A 58 2.45 7.37 0.90
C ARG A 58 3.97 7.45 1.11
N ARG A 59 4.43 7.05 2.29
CA ARG A 59 5.82 6.70 2.57
C ARG A 59 5.85 5.39 3.37
N GLY A 60 6.28 4.30 2.76
CA GLY A 60 6.19 2.97 3.35
C GLY A 60 4.75 2.56 3.66
N LYS A 61 4.43 2.44 4.95
CA LYS A 61 3.10 2.03 5.45
C LYS A 61 2.26 3.20 5.95
N PHE A 62 2.74 4.43 5.80
CA PHE A 62 2.04 5.64 6.22
C PHE A 62 1.39 6.28 5.00
N LEU A 63 0.15 6.68 5.17
CA LEU A 63 -0.70 7.30 4.17
C LEU A 63 -1.21 8.64 4.70
N TRP A 64 -1.15 9.69 3.88
CA TRP A 64 -1.72 10.98 4.24
C TRP A 64 -2.29 11.72 3.04
N LEU A 65 -3.22 12.62 3.31
CA LEU A 65 -3.87 13.49 2.34
C LEU A 65 -3.55 14.94 2.73
N PRO A 66 -2.65 15.62 2.00
CA PRO A 66 -2.39 17.04 2.20
C PRO A 66 -3.67 17.86 2.06
N LEU A 67 -3.84 18.85 2.96
CA LEU A 67 -5.03 19.69 3.06
C LEU A 67 -4.72 21.10 2.54
N THR A 68 -5.53 21.59 1.62
CA THR A 68 -5.46 22.97 1.13
C THR A 68 -6.75 23.72 1.44
N GLU A 69 -6.68 25.04 1.43
CA GLU A 69 -7.89 25.86 1.42
C GLU A 69 -8.70 25.56 0.13
N PRO A 70 -10.03 25.64 0.18
CA PRO A 70 -10.83 25.56 -1.02
C PRO A 70 -10.39 26.70 -1.95
N GLY A 71 -9.98 26.35 -3.17
CA GLY A 71 -9.71 27.35 -4.19
C GLY A 71 -10.97 28.19 -4.49
N PRO A 72 -10.84 29.41 -5.03
CA PRO A 72 -12.00 30.13 -5.49
C PRO A 72 -12.78 29.25 -6.47
N GLN A 73 -14.04 28.98 -6.17
CA GLN A 73 -14.90 28.24 -7.08
C GLN A 73 -14.88 28.96 -8.44
N PRO A 74 -14.76 28.25 -9.58
CA PRO A 74 -14.96 28.87 -10.87
C PRO A 74 -16.36 29.45 -10.86
N GLY A 75 -16.43 30.75 -10.81
CA GLY A 75 -17.70 31.47 -10.90
C GLY A 75 -18.44 31.04 -12.18
N PRO A 76 -19.77 31.18 -12.25
CA PRO A 76 -20.49 30.89 -13.48
C PRO A 76 -19.78 31.64 -14.63
N ASN A 77 -19.47 30.89 -15.69
CA ASN A 77 -18.81 31.43 -16.87
C ASN A 77 -19.43 32.78 -17.24
N PRO A 78 -18.67 33.90 -17.31
CA PRO A 78 -19.21 35.13 -17.78
C PRO A 78 -19.78 34.92 -19.19
N PRO A 79 -20.88 35.60 -19.55
CA PRO A 79 -21.43 35.50 -20.90
C PRO A 79 -20.31 35.78 -21.92
N VAL A 80 -20.21 34.94 -22.94
CA VAL A 80 -19.22 35.12 -24.02
C VAL A 80 -19.57 36.40 -24.77
N GLU A 81 -18.87 37.49 -24.47
CA GLU A 81 -18.93 38.70 -25.27
C GLU A 81 -18.20 38.44 -26.61
N PRO A 82 -18.74 39.00 -27.73
CA PRO A 82 -18.09 38.85 -29.02
C PRO A 82 -16.69 39.47 -29.02
N ALA A 83 -15.74 38.76 -29.56
CA ALA A 83 -14.33 39.12 -29.57
C ALA A 83 -14.05 40.49 -30.17
N VAL A 84 -13.52 41.40 -29.35
CA VAL A 84 -12.90 42.64 -29.80
C VAL A 84 -11.43 42.36 -30.14
N PRO A 85 -10.85 42.94 -31.21
CA PRO A 85 -9.44 42.70 -31.59
C PRO A 85 -8.51 43.11 -30.46
N VAL A 86 -7.66 42.16 -30.02
CA VAL A 86 -6.71 42.34 -28.92
C VAL A 86 -5.42 42.95 -29.46
N GLU A 87 -5.02 44.09 -28.92
CA GLU A 87 -3.64 44.59 -29.02
C GLU A 87 -2.66 43.66 -28.30
N PRO A 88 -1.36 43.54 -28.72
CA PRO A 88 -0.42 42.67 -28.11
C PRO A 88 -0.19 42.99 -26.63
N ALA A 89 -0.57 42.11 -25.76
CA ALA A 89 -0.43 42.24 -24.32
C ALA A 89 1.03 42.28 -23.89
N ALA A 90 1.36 43.17 -22.96
CA ALA A 90 2.61 43.20 -22.23
C ALA A 90 2.88 41.85 -21.51
N PRO A 91 4.16 41.52 -21.22
CA PRO A 91 4.49 40.27 -20.54
C PRO A 91 3.72 40.18 -19.21
N VAL A 92 2.87 39.16 -19.10
CA VAL A 92 2.16 38.88 -17.86
C VAL A 92 3.19 38.32 -16.89
N GLU A 93 3.47 39.03 -15.83
CA GLU A 93 4.22 38.53 -14.68
C GLU A 93 3.55 37.24 -14.17
N PRO A 94 4.28 36.21 -13.70
CA PRO A 94 3.72 35.00 -13.15
C PRO A 94 3.14 35.30 -11.75
N SER A 95 2.02 36.01 -11.72
CA SER A 95 1.28 36.32 -10.51
C SER A 95 -0.06 35.62 -10.55
N ALA A 96 -0.33 34.85 -9.49
CA ALA A 96 -1.61 34.31 -9.06
C ALA A 96 -2.00 32.88 -9.46
N LEU A 97 -1.08 31.94 -9.47
CA LEU A 97 -1.35 30.57 -9.05
C LEU A 97 -0.31 30.15 -8.00
N ALA A 98 -0.16 30.92 -6.96
CA ALA A 98 0.35 30.42 -5.69
C ALA A 98 -0.79 29.54 -5.14
N GLU A 99 -0.90 28.29 -5.64
CA GLU A 99 -1.61 27.23 -4.94
C GLU A 99 -1.04 27.26 -3.53
N THR A 100 -1.88 27.56 -2.55
CA THR A 100 -1.45 27.71 -1.16
C THR A 100 -0.83 26.38 -0.77
N ARG A 101 0.48 26.35 -0.56
CA ARG A 101 1.22 25.14 -0.19
C ARG A 101 0.56 24.56 1.05
N PRO A 102 0.18 23.26 1.07
CA PRO A 102 -0.49 22.67 2.21
C PRO A 102 0.39 22.76 3.46
N ALA A 103 -0.16 23.24 4.55
CA ALA A 103 0.51 23.35 5.85
C ALA A 103 0.26 22.10 6.73
N ALA A 104 -0.85 21.39 6.47
CA ALA A 104 -1.26 20.23 7.25
C ALA A 104 -1.74 19.09 6.33
N ALA A 105 -1.86 17.89 6.88
CA ALA A 105 -2.38 16.72 6.20
C ALA A 105 -3.24 15.86 7.12
N LEU A 106 -4.26 15.21 6.56
CA LEU A 106 -4.96 14.11 7.21
C LEU A 106 -4.07 12.86 7.13
N LEU A 107 -3.46 12.49 8.25
CA LEU A 107 -2.66 11.27 8.39
C LEU A 107 -3.56 10.09 8.76
N ALA A 108 -3.47 9.00 7.99
CA ALA A 108 -4.16 7.75 8.24
C ALA A 108 -3.16 6.64 8.59
N HIS A 109 -3.33 6.05 9.76
CA HIS A 109 -2.64 4.84 10.16
C HIS A 109 -3.63 3.68 10.22
N LEU A 110 -3.53 2.75 9.28
CA LEU A 110 -4.52 1.67 9.14
C LEU A 110 -4.44 0.60 10.26
N GLY A 111 -3.35 0.55 11.01
CA GLY A 111 -3.18 -0.42 12.09
C GLY A 111 -3.13 -1.85 11.57
N MET A 112 -4.03 -2.71 12.07
CA MET A 112 -4.14 -4.13 11.67
C MET A 112 -5.44 -4.45 10.93
N SER A 113 -6.46 -3.59 11.02
CA SER A 113 -7.79 -3.83 10.46
C SER A 113 -8.48 -2.55 9.99
N GLY A 114 -7.75 -1.43 9.99
CA GLY A 114 -8.28 -0.17 9.48
C GLY A 114 -8.36 -0.17 7.96
N GLN A 115 -9.46 0.35 7.44
CA GLN A 115 -9.76 0.46 6.03
C GLN A 115 -10.29 1.86 5.73
N LEU A 116 -9.99 2.38 4.55
CA LEU A 116 -10.58 3.59 4.01
C LEU A 116 -11.48 3.20 2.84
N LEU A 117 -12.78 3.35 3.00
CA LEU A 117 -13.78 2.98 2.00
C LEU A 117 -14.42 4.23 1.40
N VAL A 118 -14.45 4.28 0.08
CA VAL A 118 -15.11 5.37 -0.68
C VAL A 118 -16.53 4.95 -1.03
N ARG A 119 -17.50 5.86 -0.86
CA ARG A 119 -18.91 5.60 -1.13
C ARG A 119 -19.55 6.70 -1.94
N GLY A 120 -20.57 6.32 -2.71
CA GLY A 120 -21.33 7.23 -3.57
C GLY A 120 -20.65 7.55 -4.89
N ALA A 121 -19.46 6.99 -5.17
CA ALA A 121 -18.85 7.12 -6.49
C ALA A 121 -19.75 6.49 -7.56
N THR A 122 -19.97 7.20 -8.66
CA THR A 122 -20.72 6.66 -9.80
C THR A 122 -19.85 5.58 -10.48
N ALA A 123 -20.44 4.42 -10.76
CA ALA A 123 -19.76 3.25 -11.33
C ALA A 123 -19.30 3.42 -12.79
N SER A 124 -19.19 4.64 -13.30
CA SER A 124 -18.67 4.96 -14.63
C SER A 124 -17.17 5.13 -14.53
N GLU A 125 -16.44 4.19 -15.13
CA GLU A 125 -14.96 4.22 -15.27
C GLU A 125 -14.12 3.83 -14.04
N VAL A 126 -14.30 2.60 -13.54
CA VAL A 126 -13.15 1.89 -12.98
C VAL A 126 -12.55 1.06 -14.13
N PRO A 127 -11.51 1.53 -14.84
CA PRO A 127 -10.81 0.67 -15.78
C PRO A 127 -10.22 -0.47 -14.96
N ALA A 128 -10.54 -1.71 -15.35
CA ALA A 128 -9.78 -2.87 -14.90
C ALA A 128 -8.30 -2.55 -15.09
N GLN A 129 -7.49 -2.80 -14.05
CA GLN A 129 -6.05 -2.56 -14.09
C GLN A 129 -5.48 -3.13 -15.39
N SER A 130 -5.19 -2.28 -16.36
CA SER A 130 -4.37 -2.66 -17.51
C SER A 130 -2.97 -2.87 -16.99
N ALA A 131 -2.53 -4.13 -16.96
CA ALA A 131 -1.15 -4.46 -16.71
C ALA A 131 -0.26 -3.61 -17.64
N PRO A 132 0.83 -2.98 -17.14
CA PRO A 132 1.78 -2.32 -18.01
C PRO A 132 2.33 -3.36 -18.97
N GLU A 133 2.23 -3.10 -20.28
CA GLU A 133 2.84 -3.95 -21.29
C GLU A 133 4.34 -4.08 -21.03
N PRO A 134 4.91 -5.29 -21.10
CA PRO A 134 6.33 -5.48 -20.95
C PRO A 134 7.04 -4.87 -22.18
N THR A 135 7.68 -3.72 -22.01
CA THR A 135 8.68 -3.23 -22.94
C THR A 135 9.91 -4.12 -22.83
N GLY A 136 9.88 -5.27 -23.45
CA GLY A 136 10.94 -6.25 -23.51
C GLY A 136 11.53 -6.30 -24.90
N SER A 137 12.75 -5.80 -25.04
CA SER A 137 13.65 -6.11 -26.13
C SER A 137 13.83 -7.63 -26.23
N ALA A 138 13.46 -8.19 -27.37
CA ALA A 138 13.72 -9.57 -27.73
C ALA A 138 15.21 -9.84 -27.74
N LEU A 139 15.69 -10.69 -26.85
CA LEU A 139 16.96 -11.37 -27.00
C LEU A 139 16.70 -12.81 -27.47
N ASP A 140 17.30 -13.09 -28.59
CA ASP A 140 17.30 -14.32 -29.35
C ASP A 140 17.56 -15.57 -28.49
N ALA A 141 16.61 -16.50 -28.49
CA ALA A 141 16.76 -17.82 -27.93
C ALA A 141 16.85 -18.85 -29.05
N SER A 142 18.04 -18.99 -29.65
CA SER A 142 18.38 -20.14 -30.49
C SER A 142 19.60 -20.85 -29.93
N ALA A 143 19.42 -22.16 -29.66
CA ALA A 143 20.40 -23.18 -29.32
C ALA A 143 20.49 -23.58 -27.84
N LEU A 144 19.72 -24.59 -27.48
CA LEU A 144 20.25 -25.72 -26.70
C LEU A 144 19.42 -26.99 -26.97
N ASP A 145 20.15 -28.00 -27.32
CA ASP A 145 19.82 -29.30 -27.88
C ASP A 145 19.00 -30.19 -26.94
N ALA A 146 18.14 -31.00 -27.55
CA ALA A 146 17.30 -32.00 -26.91
C ALA A 146 18.07 -33.31 -26.70
N SER A 147 18.24 -33.72 -25.47
CA SER A 147 18.38 -35.16 -25.13
C SER A 147 18.31 -35.39 -23.60
N THR A 148 17.18 -35.85 -23.10
CA THR A 148 17.14 -36.94 -22.10
C THR A 148 15.69 -37.43 -21.92
N ARG A 149 15.51 -38.71 -22.13
CA ARG A 149 14.27 -39.49 -22.08
C ARG A 149 13.58 -39.42 -20.73
N ALA A 150 12.25 -39.22 -20.74
CA ALA A 150 11.35 -39.44 -19.60
C ALA A 150 11.03 -40.93 -19.45
N ALA A 151 11.03 -41.43 -18.21
CA ALA A 151 10.48 -42.72 -17.83
C ALA A 151 8.99 -42.57 -17.43
N PRO A 152 8.12 -43.56 -17.65
CA PRO A 152 6.69 -43.44 -17.39
C PRO A 152 6.32 -43.61 -15.92
N ALA A 153 5.33 -42.85 -15.45
CA ALA A 153 4.72 -42.92 -14.14
C ALA A 153 3.84 -44.18 -13.99
N PRO A 154 3.72 -44.78 -12.79
CA PRO A 154 2.84 -45.93 -12.56
C PRO A 154 1.36 -45.51 -12.47
N ALA A 155 0.49 -46.39 -13.01
CA ALA A 155 -0.96 -46.26 -12.99
C ALA A 155 -1.53 -46.38 -11.56
N VAL A 156 -2.51 -45.52 -11.24
CA VAL A 156 -3.28 -45.59 -10.00
C VAL A 156 -4.66 -46.19 -10.31
N ASP A 157 -5.05 -47.19 -9.51
CA ASP A 157 -6.28 -47.96 -9.57
C ASP A 157 -7.51 -47.12 -9.15
N PRO A 158 -8.65 -47.18 -9.86
CA PRO A 158 -9.85 -46.44 -9.50
C PRO A 158 -10.84 -47.35 -8.74
N ALA A 159 -10.81 -47.36 -7.42
CA ALA A 159 -11.95 -47.86 -6.65
C ALA A 159 -11.89 -47.42 -5.18
N ILE A 160 -12.47 -46.27 -4.84
CA ILE A 160 -13.19 -46.09 -3.58
C ILE A 160 -14.27 -45.02 -3.85
N ALA A 161 -15.51 -45.46 -4.00
CA ALA A 161 -16.69 -44.61 -3.96
C ALA A 161 -16.92 -44.17 -2.51
N VAL A 162 -16.99 -42.88 -2.26
CA VAL A 162 -17.53 -42.31 -1.03
C VAL A 162 -18.77 -41.53 -1.37
N ASP A 163 -19.82 -41.87 -0.63
CA ASP A 163 -21.19 -41.36 -0.79
C ASP A 163 -21.24 -39.82 -0.78
N ALA A 164 -21.96 -39.29 -1.76
CA ALA A 164 -22.31 -37.89 -1.84
C ALA A 164 -23.35 -37.55 -0.76
N VAL A 165 -22.97 -36.85 0.27
CA VAL A 165 -23.90 -36.12 1.12
C VAL A 165 -24.20 -34.80 0.41
N THR A 166 -25.40 -34.73 -0.15
CA THR A 166 -25.98 -33.49 -0.66
C THR A 166 -26.41 -32.62 0.52
N ASP A 167 -25.56 -31.67 0.90
CA ASP A 167 -26.01 -30.55 1.74
C ASP A 167 -26.08 -29.31 0.87
N ASP A 168 -27.30 -29.08 0.37
CA ASP A 168 -27.69 -27.95 -0.47
C ASP A 168 -27.98 -26.75 0.44
N GLN A 169 -26.92 -26.16 1.00
CA GLN A 169 -26.93 -24.81 1.52
C GLN A 169 -25.80 -24.03 0.85
N ALA A 170 -26.14 -23.45 -0.30
CA ALA A 170 -25.31 -22.45 -0.94
C ALA A 170 -25.01 -21.34 0.07
N ALA A 171 -23.75 -21.22 0.50
CA ALA A 171 -23.28 -20.09 1.24
C ALA A 171 -23.66 -18.81 0.47
N PRO A 172 -24.18 -17.76 1.13
CA PRO A 172 -24.56 -16.54 0.45
C PRO A 172 -23.31 -15.99 -0.25
N THR A 173 -23.39 -15.86 -1.57
CA THR A 173 -22.39 -15.20 -2.41
C THR A 173 -22.15 -13.82 -1.80
N PRO A 174 -20.92 -13.43 -1.42
CA PRO A 174 -20.67 -12.10 -0.91
C PRO A 174 -21.03 -11.11 -2.02
N THR A 175 -22.03 -10.29 -1.75
CA THR A 175 -22.43 -9.19 -2.64
C THR A 175 -21.20 -8.31 -2.85
N PRO A 176 -20.79 -7.98 -4.09
CA PRO A 176 -19.67 -7.09 -4.32
C PRO A 176 -19.89 -5.77 -3.59
N TYR A 177 -19.00 -5.42 -2.70
CA TYR A 177 -18.98 -4.16 -1.94
C TYR A 177 -18.70 -3.02 -2.94
N GLY A 178 -19.68 -2.54 -3.65
CA GLY A 178 -19.45 -1.51 -4.66
C GLY A 178 -20.65 -1.08 -5.47
N ALA A 179 -21.77 -1.84 -5.43
CA ALA A 179 -23.01 -1.35 -6.00
C ALA A 179 -23.67 -0.41 -4.98
N ALA A 180 -23.70 0.88 -5.29
CA ALA A 180 -24.43 1.87 -4.51
C ALA A 180 -25.89 1.42 -4.37
N SER A 181 -26.26 0.93 -3.18
CA SER A 181 -27.65 0.96 -2.77
C SER A 181 -28.07 2.42 -2.64
N PRO A 182 -29.26 2.81 -3.12
CA PRO A 182 -29.74 4.18 -3.00
C PRO A 182 -30.03 4.62 -1.55
N GLU A 183 -29.80 3.77 -0.58
CA GLU A 183 -30.03 4.07 0.83
C GLU A 183 -28.79 4.72 1.43
N ASP A 184 -28.82 6.05 1.49
CA ASP A 184 -27.79 6.94 2.02
C ASP A 184 -27.41 6.71 3.47
N ASP A 185 -28.07 5.79 4.17
CA ASP A 185 -27.97 5.64 5.64
C ASP A 185 -27.26 4.35 6.09
N TRP A 186 -26.74 3.54 5.17
CA TRP A 186 -26.05 2.32 5.58
C TRP A 186 -24.70 2.63 6.23
N LYS A 187 -24.55 2.26 7.50
CA LYS A 187 -23.30 2.40 8.27
C LYS A 187 -22.68 1.03 8.48
N HIS A 188 -21.40 0.91 8.13
CA HIS A 188 -20.64 -0.31 8.42
C HIS A 188 -20.60 -0.56 9.93
N PRO A 189 -20.75 -1.80 10.46
CA PRO A 189 -20.74 -2.08 11.89
C PRO A 189 -19.49 -1.58 12.64
N HIS A 190 -18.39 -1.46 11.92
CA HIS A 190 -17.11 -0.98 12.45
C HIS A 190 -16.73 0.41 11.91
N LEU A 191 -17.70 1.20 11.45
CA LEU A 191 -17.48 2.59 11.06
C LEU A 191 -17.03 3.40 12.29
N ARG A 192 -15.92 4.11 12.14
CA ARG A 192 -15.30 4.89 13.21
C ARG A 192 -15.32 6.38 12.95
N VAL A 193 -15.04 6.77 11.70
CA VAL A 193 -15.08 8.16 11.24
C VAL A 193 -15.65 8.18 9.83
N ARG A 194 -16.50 9.16 9.52
CA ARG A 194 -17.00 9.45 8.18
C ARG A 194 -16.67 10.90 7.81
N LEU A 195 -16.04 11.08 6.67
CA LEU A 195 -15.90 12.39 6.04
C LEU A 195 -16.98 12.50 4.97
N HIS A 196 -17.78 13.56 5.04
CA HIS A 196 -18.71 13.95 4.00
C HIS A 196 -17.96 14.77 2.95
N LEU A 197 -18.07 14.40 1.70
CA LEU A 197 -17.31 14.98 0.60
C LEU A 197 -18.24 15.73 -0.36
N ASP A 198 -17.79 16.90 -0.82
CA ASP A 198 -18.35 17.66 -1.93
C ASP A 198 -17.30 17.73 -3.04
N ASP A 199 -17.76 17.92 -4.29
CA ASP A 199 -16.94 18.14 -5.48
C ASP A 199 -15.91 17.03 -5.78
N ALA A 200 -16.12 15.82 -5.29
CA ALA A 200 -15.25 14.70 -5.63
C ALA A 200 -15.36 14.37 -7.14
N PRO A 201 -14.23 14.27 -7.88
CA PRO A 201 -14.26 14.00 -9.32
C PRO A 201 -14.99 12.70 -9.70
N SER A 202 -14.96 11.70 -8.81
CA SER A 202 -15.68 10.43 -8.98
C SER A 202 -17.17 10.50 -8.61
N GLY A 203 -17.66 11.61 -8.08
CA GLY A 203 -18.97 11.71 -7.46
C GLY A 203 -19.04 11.04 -6.07
N ALA A 204 -17.91 10.71 -5.46
CA ALA A 204 -17.85 10.16 -4.11
C ALA A 204 -18.46 11.15 -3.10
N ARG A 205 -19.32 10.63 -2.23
CA ARG A 205 -19.98 11.43 -1.19
C ARG A 205 -19.40 11.21 0.20
N TYR A 206 -18.76 10.09 0.43
CA TYR A 206 -18.20 9.75 1.73
C TYR A 206 -16.84 9.07 1.61
N LEU A 207 -15.97 9.39 2.56
CA LEU A 207 -14.78 8.61 2.89
C LEU A 207 -14.94 8.07 4.31
N ASP A 208 -15.12 6.74 4.42
CA ASP A 208 -15.35 6.03 5.66
C ASP A 208 -14.07 5.40 6.19
N PHE A 209 -13.69 5.72 7.42
CA PHE A 209 -12.69 4.96 8.16
C PHE A 209 -13.37 3.88 8.99
N VAL A 210 -13.11 2.62 8.62
CA VAL A 210 -13.66 1.42 9.25
C VAL A 210 -12.54 0.66 9.93
N ASP A 211 -12.70 0.30 11.20
CA ASP A 211 -11.68 -0.45 11.94
C ASP A 211 -12.29 -1.37 13.01
N GLN A 212 -12.28 -2.67 12.75
CA GLN A 212 -12.83 -3.66 13.67
C GLN A 212 -12.07 -3.71 15.00
N ARG A 213 -10.74 -3.73 14.94
CA ARG A 213 -9.85 -3.91 16.10
C ARG A 213 -9.46 -2.60 16.79
N THR A 214 -9.78 -1.46 16.19
CA THR A 214 -9.46 -0.11 16.71
C THR A 214 -7.97 0.15 16.97
N PHE A 215 -7.10 -0.48 16.18
CA PHE A 215 -5.65 -0.22 16.21
C PHE A 215 -5.23 0.93 15.30
N GLY A 216 -6.03 1.20 14.27
CA GLY A 216 -5.82 2.32 13.39
C GLY A 216 -6.23 3.65 14.03
N HIS A 217 -5.90 4.73 13.37
CA HIS A 217 -6.31 6.08 13.78
C HIS A 217 -6.14 7.06 12.65
N LEU A 218 -6.90 8.15 12.73
CA LEU A 218 -6.77 9.34 11.91
C LEU A 218 -6.31 10.52 12.77
N SER A 219 -5.53 11.44 12.18
CA SER A 219 -5.16 12.70 12.82
C SER A 219 -4.82 13.75 11.77
N VAL A 220 -5.10 15.01 12.04
CA VAL A 220 -4.54 16.12 11.27
C VAL A 220 -3.18 16.45 11.87
N GLN A 221 -2.17 16.57 11.03
CA GLN A 221 -0.77 16.75 11.42
C GLN A 221 -0.14 17.84 10.57
N ASP A 222 0.73 18.63 11.17
CA ASP A 222 1.52 19.62 10.46
C ASP A 222 2.48 18.95 9.46
N LEU A 223 2.65 19.58 8.31
CA LEU A 223 3.62 19.17 7.31
C LEU A 223 4.97 19.86 7.57
N VAL A 224 6.00 19.06 7.75
CA VAL A 224 7.38 19.51 7.92
C VAL A 224 8.24 19.14 6.71
N PRO A 225 9.34 19.88 6.41
CA PRO A 225 10.26 19.50 5.36
C PRO A 225 10.85 18.10 5.57
N ASP A 226 11.04 17.34 4.49
CA ASP A 226 11.81 16.10 4.55
C ASP A 226 13.27 16.42 4.84
N GLY A 227 13.75 16.02 6.02
CA GLY A 227 15.13 16.25 6.45
C GLY A 227 16.19 15.58 5.56
N THR A 228 15.80 14.75 4.60
CA THR A 228 16.74 14.10 3.66
C THR A 228 16.98 14.92 2.40
N SER A 229 16.04 15.77 1.97
CA SER A 229 16.16 16.67 0.81
C SER A 229 15.06 17.73 0.81
N ALA A 230 15.45 18.94 0.50
CA ALA A 230 14.52 20.07 0.36
C ALA A 230 13.86 20.16 -1.03
N THR A 231 14.32 19.37 -2.00
CA THR A 231 13.91 19.46 -3.41
C THR A 231 13.32 18.17 -3.97
N VAL A 232 13.44 17.06 -3.24
CA VAL A 232 12.95 15.75 -3.68
C VAL A 232 11.62 15.47 -2.99
N PRO A 233 10.60 14.96 -3.72
CA PRO A 233 9.32 14.57 -3.13
C PRO A 233 9.48 13.75 -1.86
N ALA A 234 8.73 14.09 -0.81
CA ALA A 234 8.87 13.40 0.48
C ALA A 234 8.13 12.04 0.53
N GLY A 235 7.18 11.81 -0.37
CA GLY A 235 6.42 10.57 -0.47
C GLY A 235 5.95 10.31 -1.90
N TYR A 236 5.52 9.11 -2.16
CA TYR A 236 4.95 8.72 -3.45
C TYR A 236 3.51 9.24 -3.56
N GLY A 237 3.17 9.90 -4.67
CA GLY A 237 1.87 10.51 -4.94
C GLY A 237 1.82 12.03 -4.75
N SER A 238 2.97 12.69 -4.51
CA SER A 238 3.06 14.16 -4.45
C SER A 238 4.47 14.62 -4.84
N ASP A 239 4.57 15.79 -5.43
CA ASP A 239 5.86 16.44 -5.75
C ASP A 239 6.41 17.29 -4.60
N LEU A 240 5.68 17.40 -3.48
CA LEU A 240 6.05 18.24 -2.37
C LEU A 240 7.14 17.60 -1.49
N PRO A 241 8.19 18.33 -1.11
CA PRO A 241 9.26 17.85 -0.23
C PRO A 241 8.88 17.98 1.26
N VAL A 242 7.62 17.72 1.60
CA VAL A 242 7.06 17.81 2.95
C VAL A 242 6.27 16.56 3.30
N LEU A 243 6.23 16.23 4.59
CA LEU A 243 5.52 15.08 5.12
C LEU A 243 5.00 15.38 6.54
N PRO A 244 4.01 14.63 7.04
CA PRO A 244 3.54 14.79 8.41
C PRO A 244 4.66 14.59 9.44
N GLU A 245 4.73 15.44 10.45
CA GLU A 245 5.77 15.37 11.48
C GLU A 245 5.98 13.98 12.07
N PRO A 246 4.92 13.21 12.43
CA PRO A 246 5.07 11.84 12.94
C PRO A 246 5.70 10.87 11.95
N VAL A 247 5.76 11.19 10.66
CA VAL A 247 6.34 10.36 9.59
C VAL A 247 7.79 10.77 9.27
N ALA A 248 8.30 11.88 9.80
CA ALA A 248 9.60 12.44 9.46
C ALA A 248 10.78 11.48 9.72
N HIS A 249 10.65 10.57 10.70
CA HIS A 249 11.68 9.57 11.03
C HIS A 249 11.62 8.29 10.15
N ILE A 250 10.62 8.15 9.31
CA ILE A 250 10.41 6.97 8.46
C ILE A 250 11.28 7.05 7.21
N ALA A 251 12.03 6.00 6.93
CA ALA A 251 12.88 5.91 5.75
C ALA A 251 12.05 5.81 4.46
N ARG A 252 12.69 6.12 3.30
CA ARG A 252 12.12 5.81 1.99
C ARG A 252 11.96 4.30 1.82
N ASP A 253 10.98 3.88 1.04
CA ASP A 253 10.72 2.47 0.73
C ASP A 253 11.40 2.04 -0.58
N LEU A 254 11.37 0.72 -0.84
CA LEU A 254 12.05 0.11 -1.99
C LEU A 254 11.39 0.39 -3.35
N LEU A 255 10.19 0.98 -3.36
CA LEU A 255 9.49 1.37 -4.58
C LEU A 255 9.55 2.89 -4.82
N ASP A 256 10.16 3.64 -3.90
CA ASP A 256 10.36 5.08 -4.06
C ASP A 256 11.44 5.32 -5.14
N PRO A 257 11.13 6.04 -6.25
CA PRO A 257 12.08 6.31 -7.31
C PRO A 257 13.28 7.17 -6.86
N ASN A 258 13.14 7.86 -5.73
CA ASN A 258 14.17 8.72 -5.15
C ASN A 258 15.02 8.01 -4.08
N LEU A 259 14.91 6.67 -3.96
CA LEU A 259 15.69 5.89 -3.01
C LEU A 259 17.14 5.73 -3.50
N ASP A 260 18.11 6.18 -2.69
CA ASP A 260 19.53 5.82 -2.88
C ASP A 260 19.78 4.40 -2.34
N LEU A 261 19.77 3.43 -3.26
CA LEU A 261 19.94 2.02 -2.92
C LEU A 261 21.34 1.70 -2.39
N ASP A 262 22.40 2.39 -2.85
CA ASP A 262 23.76 2.16 -2.37
C ASP A 262 23.95 2.68 -0.94
N ALA A 263 23.41 3.85 -0.65
CA ALA A 263 23.34 4.36 0.71
C ALA A 263 22.54 3.42 1.62
N LEU A 264 21.43 2.85 1.15
CA LEU A 264 20.62 1.88 1.89
C LEU A 264 21.41 0.59 2.18
N VAL A 265 22.08 0.00 1.19
CA VAL A 265 22.95 -1.18 1.38
C VAL A 265 23.98 -0.91 2.48
N SER A 266 24.62 0.24 2.44
CA SER A 266 25.60 0.65 3.43
C SER A 266 24.98 0.82 4.83
N ARG A 267 23.78 1.39 4.90
CA ARG A 267 23.00 1.58 6.14
C ARG A 267 22.61 0.25 6.77
N VAL A 268 22.09 -0.70 6.00
CA VAL A 268 21.73 -2.05 6.46
C VAL A 268 22.96 -2.75 7.06
N ARG A 269 24.11 -2.71 6.39
CA ARG A 269 25.33 -3.38 6.86
C ARG A 269 25.87 -2.79 8.18
N ARG A 270 25.70 -1.48 8.40
CA ARG A 270 26.11 -0.85 9.65
C ARG A 270 25.27 -1.19 10.87
N ARG A 271 24.04 -1.72 10.69
CA ARG A 271 23.13 -2.03 11.82
C ARG A 271 23.60 -3.14 12.74
N ARG A 272 24.48 -4.05 12.30
CA ARG A 272 25.04 -5.17 13.09
C ARG A 272 23.96 -5.99 13.80
N THR A 273 22.91 -6.34 13.07
CA THR A 273 21.75 -7.10 13.54
C THR A 273 21.38 -8.20 12.56
N GLN A 274 20.38 -9.01 12.86
CA GLN A 274 19.84 -10.00 11.92
C GLN A 274 19.23 -9.28 10.70
N VAL A 275 19.46 -9.81 9.49
CA VAL A 275 19.00 -9.16 8.24
C VAL A 275 17.49 -8.96 8.21
N LYS A 276 16.69 -9.92 8.68
CA LYS A 276 15.24 -9.74 8.77
C LYS A 276 14.87 -8.60 9.71
N ARG A 277 15.57 -8.46 10.84
CA ARG A 277 15.32 -7.34 11.77
C ARG A 277 15.63 -5.99 11.15
N ALA A 278 16.68 -5.90 10.32
CA ALA A 278 16.99 -4.69 9.58
C ALA A 278 15.94 -4.34 8.52
N LEU A 279 15.38 -5.36 7.84
CA LEU A 279 14.29 -5.17 6.87
C LEU A 279 12.99 -4.68 7.52
N LEU A 280 12.72 -5.09 8.75
CA LEU A 280 11.50 -4.70 9.48
C LEU A 280 11.63 -3.34 10.18
N ASP A 281 12.83 -2.77 10.26
CA ASP A 281 13.08 -1.45 10.86
C ASP A 281 12.70 -0.34 9.87
N GLN A 282 11.52 0.26 10.08
CA GLN A 282 10.97 1.29 9.20
C GLN A 282 11.82 2.58 9.15
N THR A 283 12.81 2.72 10.04
CA THR A 283 13.80 3.81 10.00
C THR A 283 14.99 3.49 9.11
N VAL A 284 15.14 2.24 8.69
CA VAL A 284 16.19 1.77 7.77
C VAL A 284 15.66 1.70 6.34
N VAL A 285 14.58 0.95 6.16
CA VAL A 285 13.80 0.83 4.93
C VAL A 285 12.33 0.67 5.30
N SER A 286 11.47 1.49 4.77
CA SER A 286 10.07 1.40 5.11
C SER A 286 9.28 0.48 4.17
N GLY A 287 8.06 0.15 4.54
CA GLY A 287 7.14 -0.62 3.71
C GLY A 287 7.24 -2.14 3.89
N VAL A 288 8.44 -2.67 4.13
CA VAL A 288 8.63 -4.12 4.33
C VAL A 288 8.05 -4.56 5.66
N GLY A 289 7.25 -5.63 5.63
CA GLY A 289 6.74 -6.29 6.82
C GLY A 289 7.12 -7.77 6.85
N ASN A 290 6.41 -8.55 7.67
CA ASN A 290 6.82 -9.92 7.95
C ASN A 290 6.68 -10.85 6.75
N ILE A 291 5.63 -10.66 5.95
CA ILE A 291 5.35 -11.46 4.75
C ILE A 291 6.43 -11.21 3.71
N TYR A 292 6.59 -9.96 3.31
CA TYR A 292 7.53 -9.60 2.24
C TYR A 292 9.00 -9.78 2.67
N ALA A 293 9.31 -9.70 3.97
CA ALA A 293 10.66 -10.01 4.47
C ALA A 293 11.01 -11.50 4.29
N ASP A 294 10.10 -12.43 4.64
CA ASP A 294 10.36 -13.86 4.48
C ASP A 294 10.42 -14.28 3.01
N GLU A 295 9.51 -13.77 2.18
CA GLU A 295 9.49 -14.02 0.74
C GLU A 295 10.77 -13.50 0.05
N ALA A 296 11.19 -12.28 0.37
CA ALA A 296 12.42 -11.69 -0.15
C ALA A 296 13.67 -12.49 0.25
N LEU A 297 13.76 -12.90 1.50
CA LEU A 297 14.87 -13.70 2.01
C LEU A 297 14.92 -15.07 1.38
N TRP A 298 13.76 -15.71 1.13
CA TRP A 298 13.71 -16.98 0.40
C TRP A 298 14.14 -16.78 -1.07
N ARG A 299 13.67 -15.75 -1.73
CA ARG A 299 14.04 -15.42 -3.12
C ARG A 299 15.55 -15.18 -3.22
N ALA A 300 16.12 -14.42 -2.31
CA ALA A 300 17.55 -14.11 -2.22
C ALA A 300 18.41 -15.26 -1.70
N GLN A 301 17.83 -16.37 -1.22
CA GLN A 301 18.52 -17.50 -0.59
C GLN A 301 19.38 -17.09 0.62
N VAL A 302 18.89 -16.17 1.43
CA VAL A 302 19.56 -15.69 2.64
C VAL A 302 18.72 -16.06 3.86
N HIS A 303 19.36 -16.72 4.85
CA HIS A 303 18.68 -17.05 6.10
C HIS A 303 18.39 -15.78 6.92
N TRP A 304 17.21 -15.67 7.50
CA TRP A 304 16.72 -14.51 8.24
C TRP A 304 17.64 -14.06 9.39
N ALA A 305 18.35 -15.01 10.02
CA ALA A 305 19.24 -14.76 11.16
C ALA A 305 20.66 -14.33 10.77
N ARG A 306 21.01 -14.22 9.48
CA ARG A 306 22.32 -13.71 9.05
C ARG A 306 22.56 -12.31 9.57
N ALA A 307 23.71 -12.11 10.20
CA ALA A 307 24.14 -10.80 10.68
C ALA A 307 24.46 -9.87 9.50
N THR A 308 23.92 -8.66 9.52
CA THR A 308 24.03 -7.69 8.43
C THR A 308 25.46 -7.26 8.13
N ASP A 309 26.31 -7.16 9.14
CA ASP A 309 27.74 -6.82 9.02
C ASP A 309 28.59 -7.97 8.44
N LYS A 310 28.07 -9.20 8.45
CA LYS A 310 28.71 -10.39 7.85
C LYS A 310 28.25 -10.66 6.42
N LEU A 311 27.24 -9.97 5.94
CA LEU A 311 26.78 -10.05 4.54
C LEU A 311 27.65 -9.15 3.65
N ARG A 312 27.99 -9.65 2.45
CA ARG A 312 28.61 -8.82 1.42
C ARG A 312 27.60 -7.79 0.91
N ALA A 313 28.07 -6.67 0.39
CA ALA A 313 27.19 -5.64 -0.18
C ALA A 313 26.26 -6.21 -1.27
N VAL A 314 26.79 -7.09 -2.14
CA VAL A 314 26.00 -7.75 -3.20
C VAL A 314 24.90 -8.65 -2.64
N ASP A 315 25.10 -9.31 -1.51
CA ASP A 315 24.07 -10.17 -0.89
C ASP A 315 22.97 -9.31 -0.25
N VAL A 316 23.32 -8.19 0.37
CA VAL A 316 22.34 -7.23 0.89
C VAL A 316 21.53 -6.61 -0.25
N ARG A 317 22.20 -6.19 -1.34
CA ARG A 317 21.52 -5.66 -2.54
C ARG A 317 20.51 -6.68 -3.07
N ARG A 318 20.93 -7.93 -3.27
CA ARG A 318 20.04 -9.00 -3.75
C ARG A 318 18.81 -9.21 -2.86
N VAL A 319 18.95 -9.08 -1.53
CA VAL A 319 17.80 -9.15 -0.60
C VAL A 319 16.86 -7.97 -0.81
N LEU A 320 17.39 -6.75 -0.95
CA LEU A 320 16.59 -5.55 -1.17
C LEU A 320 15.89 -5.57 -2.53
N ASP A 321 16.60 -5.98 -3.59
CA ASP A 321 16.02 -6.14 -4.94
C ASP A 321 14.91 -7.19 -4.94
N SER A 322 15.15 -8.35 -4.28
CA SER A 322 14.11 -9.39 -4.11
C SER A 322 12.89 -8.87 -3.35
N ALA A 323 13.07 -8.02 -2.33
CA ALA A 323 11.94 -7.43 -1.61
C ALA A 323 11.15 -6.46 -2.51
N ALA A 324 11.84 -5.64 -3.30
CA ALA A 324 11.19 -4.76 -4.26
C ALA A 324 10.40 -5.53 -5.33
N GLU A 325 10.96 -6.63 -5.84
CA GLU A 325 10.31 -7.50 -6.83
C GLU A 325 9.03 -8.14 -6.27
N VAL A 326 9.13 -8.77 -5.08
CA VAL A 326 7.96 -9.41 -4.44
C VAL A 326 6.85 -8.38 -4.17
N MET A 327 7.21 -7.18 -3.73
CA MET A 327 6.21 -6.11 -3.51
C MET A 327 5.56 -5.62 -4.82
N ARG A 328 6.32 -5.53 -5.93
CA ARG A 328 5.74 -5.19 -7.24
C ARG A 328 4.79 -6.27 -7.75
N GLU A 329 5.16 -7.54 -7.60
CA GLU A 329 4.29 -8.68 -7.94
C GLU A 329 2.99 -8.65 -7.11
N ALA A 330 3.09 -8.31 -5.82
CA ALA A 330 1.92 -8.17 -4.95
C ALA A 330 1.02 -7.00 -5.37
N LEU A 331 1.58 -5.86 -5.79
CA LEU A 331 0.82 -4.72 -6.28
C LEU A 331 -0.02 -5.08 -7.52
N VAL A 332 0.55 -5.83 -8.47
CA VAL A 332 -0.18 -6.31 -9.65
C VAL A 332 -1.38 -7.17 -9.28
N GLN A 333 -1.34 -7.87 -8.15
CA GLN A 333 -2.40 -8.74 -7.65
C GLN A 333 -3.30 -8.08 -6.59
N GLY A 334 -3.16 -6.77 -6.35
CA GLY A 334 -3.97 -6.00 -5.40
C GLY A 334 -3.61 -6.21 -3.92
N GLY A 335 -2.40 -6.73 -3.63
CA GLY A 335 -1.92 -7.02 -2.28
C GLY A 335 -2.25 -8.41 -1.77
N THR A 336 -1.93 -8.69 -0.49
CA THR A 336 -2.22 -9.97 0.18
C THR A 336 -3.58 -9.92 0.90
N SER A 337 -4.33 -11.01 0.86
CA SER A 337 -5.63 -11.20 1.53
C SER A 337 -5.54 -12.07 2.79
N PHE A 338 -4.40 -12.15 3.46
CA PHE A 338 -4.28 -12.99 4.68
C PHE A 338 -5.26 -12.62 5.80
N ASP A 339 -5.73 -11.39 5.82
CA ASP A 339 -6.88 -10.98 6.60
C ASP A 339 -7.97 -10.59 5.62
N GLU A 340 -9.12 -11.27 5.63
CA GLU A 340 -10.36 -10.85 4.92
C GLU A 340 -10.75 -9.40 5.24
N LEU A 341 -10.02 -8.80 6.17
CA LEU A 341 -10.16 -7.43 6.65
C LEU A 341 -9.43 -6.40 5.76
N TYR A 342 -8.56 -6.83 4.82
CA TYR A 342 -7.89 -5.91 3.90
C TYR A 342 -8.54 -5.95 2.54
N VAL A 343 -9.29 -4.89 2.27
CA VAL A 343 -9.92 -4.63 0.99
C VAL A 343 -9.44 -3.29 0.44
N ASN A 344 -9.46 -3.14 -0.87
CA ASN A 344 -9.24 -1.86 -1.51
C ASN A 344 -10.38 -0.87 -1.16
N VAL A 345 -10.29 0.37 -1.61
CA VAL A 345 -11.29 1.42 -1.33
C VAL A 345 -12.70 1.07 -1.82
N ASN A 346 -12.85 0.09 -2.72
CA ASN A 346 -14.10 -0.43 -3.23
C ASN A 346 -14.57 -1.71 -2.50
N GLY A 347 -13.86 -2.17 -1.47
CA GLY A 347 -14.22 -3.36 -0.71
C GLY A 347 -13.79 -4.69 -1.34
N GLN A 348 -12.88 -4.71 -2.32
CA GLN A 348 -12.38 -5.95 -2.94
C GLN A 348 -11.08 -6.41 -2.29
N SER A 349 -10.95 -7.72 -2.07
CA SER A 349 -9.75 -8.38 -1.55
C SER A 349 -8.69 -8.60 -2.62
N GLY A 350 -7.41 -8.52 -2.26
CA GLY A 350 -6.29 -8.95 -3.12
C GLY A 350 -6.12 -10.47 -3.14
N TYR A 351 -5.29 -11.00 -4.04
CA TYR A 351 -5.11 -12.45 -4.26
C TYR A 351 -3.66 -12.94 -4.12
N PHE A 352 -2.73 -12.12 -3.65
CA PHE A 352 -1.30 -12.46 -3.64
C PHE A 352 -0.92 -13.59 -2.66
N ASP A 353 -1.74 -13.87 -1.64
CA ASP A 353 -1.55 -14.98 -0.68
C ASP A 353 -1.32 -16.35 -1.36
N ARG A 354 -1.97 -16.60 -2.50
CA ARG A 354 -1.81 -17.83 -3.29
C ARG A 354 -0.44 -17.96 -3.95
N SER A 355 0.29 -16.87 -4.09
CA SER A 355 1.60 -16.81 -4.75
C SER A 355 2.77 -17.00 -3.79
N LEU A 356 2.56 -16.98 -2.47
CA LEU A 356 3.62 -17.04 -1.45
C LEU A 356 4.41 -18.36 -1.52
N ALA A 357 5.74 -18.24 -1.40
CA ALA A 357 6.66 -19.35 -1.52
C ALA A 357 7.01 -20.03 -0.20
N VAL A 358 7.05 -19.26 0.91
CA VAL A 358 7.41 -19.78 2.25
C VAL A 358 6.50 -19.25 3.36
N TYR A 359 6.02 -18.02 3.28
CA TYR A 359 5.24 -17.44 4.38
C TYR A 359 3.90 -18.19 4.56
N GLY A 360 3.63 -18.63 5.81
CA GLY A 360 2.44 -19.39 6.14
C GLY A 360 2.50 -20.90 5.78
N ARG A 361 3.57 -21.36 5.12
CA ARG A 361 3.69 -22.69 4.53
C ARG A 361 4.55 -23.65 5.37
N GLU A 362 4.41 -23.61 6.69
CA GLU A 362 5.11 -24.54 7.59
C GLU A 362 4.78 -26.01 7.24
N ASN A 363 5.82 -26.85 7.14
CA ASN A 363 5.73 -28.26 6.76
C ASN A 363 5.25 -28.55 5.32
N GLU A 364 5.14 -27.55 4.48
CA GLU A 364 4.91 -27.73 3.04
C GLU A 364 6.24 -27.79 2.28
N GLU A 365 6.23 -28.39 1.10
CA GLU A 365 7.40 -28.49 0.24
C GLU A 365 7.83 -27.10 -0.31
N CYS A 366 9.12 -26.83 -0.18
CA CYS A 366 9.75 -25.67 -0.81
C CYS A 366 9.61 -25.76 -2.35
N ARG A 367 9.01 -24.78 -2.97
CA ARG A 367 8.80 -24.71 -4.43
C ARG A 367 10.09 -24.80 -5.27
N ARG A 368 11.27 -24.61 -4.65
CA ARG A 368 12.58 -24.64 -5.33
C ARG A 368 13.30 -25.99 -5.20
N CYS A 369 13.25 -26.64 -4.02
CA CYS A 369 14.08 -27.82 -3.74
C CYS A 369 13.33 -28.99 -3.09
N GLY A 370 12.03 -28.89 -2.84
CA GLY A 370 11.22 -29.95 -2.22
C GLY A 370 11.41 -30.13 -0.69
N ALA A 371 12.42 -29.51 -0.08
CA ALA A 371 12.60 -29.61 1.37
C ALA A 371 11.47 -28.91 2.13
N LEU A 372 11.07 -29.44 3.29
CA LEU A 372 9.98 -28.86 4.07
C LEU A 372 10.36 -27.47 4.63
N VAL A 373 9.47 -26.50 4.44
CA VAL A 373 9.58 -25.15 5.00
C VAL A 373 9.49 -25.23 6.52
N ARG A 374 10.39 -24.51 7.19
CA ARG A 374 10.43 -24.41 8.65
C ARG A 374 9.86 -23.09 9.12
N ARG A 375 9.25 -23.13 10.29
CA ARG A 375 8.83 -21.99 11.06
C ARG A 375 9.69 -21.84 12.30
N ASP A 376 10.36 -20.70 12.44
CA ASP A 376 11.15 -20.35 13.61
C ASP A 376 10.47 -19.21 14.39
N ALA A 377 10.68 -19.18 15.72
CA ALA A 377 10.30 -18.01 16.53
C ALA A 377 11.22 -16.83 16.18
N PHE A 378 10.62 -15.68 15.92
CA PHE A 378 11.33 -14.45 15.61
C PHE A 378 10.67 -13.27 16.29
N MET A 379 11.31 -12.73 17.33
CA MET A 379 10.69 -11.68 18.19
C MET A 379 9.30 -12.18 18.68
N ASN A 380 8.25 -11.36 18.58
CA ASN A 380 6.86 -11.78 18.88
C ASN A 380 6.11 -12.30 17.65
N ARG A 381 6.80 -12.85 16.66
CA ARG A 381 6.28 -13.29 15.36
C ARG A 381 6.92 -14.62 14.96
N SER A 382 6.53 -15.11 13.78
CA SER A 382 7.16 -16.25 13.12
C SER A 382 8.03 -15.79 11.96
N SER A 383 9.07 -16.57 11.63
CA SER A 383 9.85 -16.48 10.41
C SER A 383 9.78 -17.81 9.68
N PHE A 384 9.47 -17.77 8.40
CA PHE A 384 9.37 -18.95 7.55
C PHE A 384 10.59 -19.01 6.62
N SER A 385 11.21 -20.19 6.49
CA SER A 385 12.40 -20.35 5.66
C SER A 385 12.57 -21.80 5.18
N CYS A 386 13.23 -21.98 4.03
CA CYS A 386 13.66 -23.29 3.56
C CYS A 386 15.04 -23.62 4.12
N PRO A 387 15.22 -24.72 4.88
CA PRO A 387 16.51 -25.06 5.51
C PRO A 387 17.62 -25.39 4.51
N VAL A 388 17.27 -25.80 3.30
CA VAL A 388 18.22 -26.13 2.22
C VAL A 388 18.59 -24.89 1.41
N CYS A 389 17.59 -24.12 0.93
CA CYS A 389 17.85 -22.92 0.13
C CYS A 389 18.45 -21.76 0.96
N GLN A 390 18.13 -21.72 2.26
CA GLN A 390 18.54 -20.68 3.19
C GLN A 390 19.28 -21.31 4.39
N PRO A 391 20.51 -21.81 4.20
CA PRO A 391 21.21 -22.51 5.27
C PRO A 391 21.47 -21.59 6.47
N ARG A 392 21.19 -22.12 7.65
CA ARG A 392 21.40 -21.42 8.92
C ARG A 392 22.87 -21.03 9.09
N PRO A 393 23.20 -19.80 9.53
CA PRO A 393 24.56 -19.41 9.82
C PRO A 393 25.15 -20.27 10.94
N ARG A 394 26.44 -20.58 10.84
CA ARG A 394 27.17 -21.32 11.90
C ARG A 394 27.28 -20.45 13.14
N GLY A 395 27.02 -21.03 14.31
CA GLY A 395 27.16 -20.35 15.61
C GLY A 395 25.89 -19.62 16.11
N LEU A 396 24.72 -19.98 15.58
CA LEU A 396 23.42 -19.59 16.12
C LEU A 396 22.74 -20.77 16.79
#